data_6bbecb1156ca885e80be48995aebcccf
#
_entry.id   6bbecb1156ca885e80be48995aebcccf
#
_cell.length_a   1.000
_cell.length_b   1.000
_cell.length_c   1.000
_cell.angle_alpha   90.00
_cell.angle_beta   90.00
_cell.angle_gamma   90.00
#
_symmetry.space_group_name_H-M   'P 1'
#
loop_
_entity.id
_entity.type
_entity.pdbx_description
1 polymer ?
#
loop_
_entity_poly.entity_id
_entity_poly.type
_entity_poly.pdbx_seq_one_letter_code
_entity_poly.pdbx_strand_id
1 'polypeptide(L)'
;VGRWHVGIAGAGAIGTTLAVRIARAGHRVGVLARGATLEVIRQDGLHLTDREGEHHVRVEAGPAEHLGQPGLLFLCAKAQDLLPLVRAARPMIGPDTLVVPVVNGIPWWYFEGEGGRHQGRAVRSVDPDGALKDLVPLDRVIGAIAYITAERMAPGVARSFNPLKLILGEIDHRPSERLARTAAMLCACGIQTQASERVRDPLWTKVIANLSSNPLSVVSGATLQDIYGDPSLSQIARQMLSEALLTAAAYGARIELDPASLLAMGAGMGPVKTSMLQDFEKGLPLELSAICEAVIELAELQGLSMPLTRNIAILARFKSDSALRAAAGL
;
A
#
# COMPACT_ATOMS: atom_id res chain seq x y z
N VAL A 1 -9.48 20.84 -16.14
CA VAL A 1 -9.48 19.36 -16.04
C VAL A 1 -10.94 18.93 -15.99
N GLY A 2 -11.41 18.05 -16.90
CA GLY A 2 -12.80 17.59 -16.93
C GLY A 2 -13.17 16.84 -15.65
N ARG A 3 -14.46 16.69 -15.37
CA ARG A 3 -14.97 15.95 -14.20
C ARG A 3 -14.75 14.45 -14.40
N TRP A 4 -14.03 13.82 -13.47
CA TRP A 4 -13.78 12.39 -13.47
C TRP A 4 -14.86 11.65 -12.68
N HIS A 5 -15.10 10.39 -13.06
CA HIS A 5 -15.76 9.42 -12.20
C HIS A 5 -14.69 8.52 -11.60
N VAL A 6 -14.56 8.55 -10.28
CA VAL A 6 -13.52 7.82 -9.52
C VAL A 6 -14.20 6.84 -8.57
N GLY A 7 -13.78 5.59 -8.63
CA GLY A 7 -14.17 4.54 -7.69
C GLY A 7 -13.13 4.38 -6.59
N ILE A 8 -13.58 4.19 -5.36
CA ILE A 8 -12.74 3.83 -4.21
C ILE A 8 -13.23 2.50 -3.69
N ALA A 9 -12.50 1.44 -3.93
CA ALA A 9 -12.75 0.16 -3.30
C ALA A 9 -11.94 0.07 -2.00
N GLY A 10 -12.65 -0.03 -0.87
CA GLY A 10 -12.06 -0.05 0.47
C GLY A 10 -12.12 1.30 1.20
N ALA A 11 -13.12 1.45 2.07
CA ALA A 11 -13.34 2.64 2.92
C ALA A 11 -12.51 2.59 4.22
N GLY A 12 -11.23 2.22 4.12
CA GLY A 12 -10.23 2.31 5.18
C GLY A 12 -9.64 3.72 5.31
N ALA A 13 -8.55 3.87 6.07
CA ALA A 13 -7.89 5.17 6.27
C ALA A 13 -7.47 5.83 4.94
N ILE A 14 -6.77 5.10 4.09
CA ILE A 14 -6.26 5.60 2.80
C ILE A 14 -7.42 5.88 1.84
N GLY A 15 -8.35 4.92 1.69
CA GLY A 15 -9.48 5.07 0.77
C GLY A 15 -10.39 6.25 1.15
N THR A 16 -10.68 6.45 2.45
CA THR A 16 -11.44 7.61 2.95
C THR A 16 -10.69 8.91 2.66
N THR A 17 -9.36 8.95 2.89
CA THR A 17 -8.54 10.14 2.61
C THR A 17 -8.58 10.52 1.13
N LEU A 18 -8.38 9.55 0.23
CA LEU A 18 -8.44 9.77 -1.22
C LEU A 18 -9.84 10.21 -1.66
N ALA A 19 -10.88 9.52 -1.17
CA ALA A 19 -12.28 9.84 -1.51
C ALA A 19 -12.63 11.27 -1.15
N VAL A 20 -12.29 11.72 0.05
CA VAL A 20 -12.58 13.09 0.51
C VAL A 20 -11.85 14.13 -0.34
N ARG A 21 -10.56 13.95 -0.58
CA ARG A 21 -9.78 14.90 -1.38
C ARG A 21 -10.28 15.02 -2.81
N ILE A 22 -10.58 13.88 -3.45
CA ILE A 22 -11.07 13.83 -4.83
C ILE A 22 -12.49 14.43 -4.94
N ALA A 23 -13.38 14.11 -3.99
CA ALA A 23 -14.73 14.67 -3.99
C ALA A 23 -14.75 16.19 -3.74
N ARG A 24 -13.89 16.71 -2.84
CA ARG A 24 -13.73 18.16 -2.62
C ARG A 24 -13.27 18.93 -3.85
N ALA A 25 -12.50 18.29 -4.71
CA ALA A 25 -12.07 18.86 -5.99
C ALA A 25 -13.17 18.85 -7.07
N GLY A 26 -14.40 18.39 -6.73
CA GLY A 26 -15.57 18.43 -7.62
C GLY A 26 -15.72 17.20 -8.52
N HIS A 27 -14.94 16.15 -8.30
CA HIS A 27 -15.07 14.91 -9.04
C HIS A 27 -16.23 14.04 -8.48
N ARG A 28 -16.81 13.18 -9.31
CA ARG A 28 -17.78 12.17 -8.88
C ARG A 28 -17.01 11.03 -8.22
N VAL A 29 -17.38 10.68 -6.98
CA VAL A 29 -16.72 9.60 -6.22
C VAL A 29 -17.75 8.57 -5.80
N GLY A 30 -17.49 7.30 -6.17
CA GLY A 30 -18.24 6.13 -5.73
C GLY A 30 -17.40 5.29 -4.77
N VAL A 31 -17.90 5.02 -3.56
CA VAL A 31 -17.18 4.26 -2.53
C VAL A 31 -17.81 2.89 -2.35
N LEU A 32 -17.04 1.84 -2.66
CA LEU A 32 -17.43 0.46 -2.36
C LEU A 32 -17.29 0.22 -0.86
N ALA A 33 -18.41 0.06 -0.19
CA ALA A 33 -18.49 -0.20 1.23
C ALA A 33 -19.60 -1.19 1.55
N ARG A 34 -19.54 -1.81 2.74
CA ARG A 34 -20.53 -2.78 3.23
C ARG A 34 -20.77 -2.65 4.73
N GLY A 35 -21.89 -3.24 5.19
CA GLY A 35 -22.25 -3.29 6.62
C GLY A 35 -22.29 -1.90 7.27
N ALA A 36 -21.92 -1.82 8.53
CA ALA A 36 -21.98 -0.58 9.31
C ALA A 36 -21.22 0.59 8.67
N THR A 37 -20.12 0.32 7.95
CA THR A 37 -19.37 1.39 7.24
C THR A 37 -20.21 2.00 6.12
N LEU A 38 -20.96 1.20 5.37
CA LEU A 38 -21.85 1.69 4.33
C LEU A 38 -22.97 2.56 4.90
N GLU A 39 -23.61 2.11 5.97
CA GLU A 39 -24.70 2.85 6.63
C GLU A 39 -24.23 4.24 7.10
N VAL A 40 -23.07 4.30 7.78
CA VAL A 40 -22.49 5.57 8.23
C VAL A 40 -22.16 6.47 7.05
N ILE A 41 -21.54 5.96 5.98
CA ILE A 41 -21.20 6.81 4.81
C ILE A 41 -22.46 7.36 4.14
N ARG A 42 -23.54 6.59 4.05
CA ARG A 42 -24.81 7.06 3.48
C ARG A 42 -25.46 8.12 4.34
N GLN A 43 -25.45 7.94 5.63
CA GLN A 43 -26.07 8.83 6.59
C GLN A 43 -25.27 10.12 6.82
N ASP A 44 -23.98 9.97 7.11
CA ASP A 44 -23.12 11.05 7.60
C ASP A 44 -22.07 11.52 6.58
N GLY A 45 -21.89 10.80 5.45
CA GLY A 45 -20.83 11.09 4.49
C GLY A 45 -19.45 10.60 4.95
N LEU A 46 -18.40 11.21 4.40
CA LEU A 46 -17.02 10.95 4.76
C LEU A 46 -16.39 12.17 5.44
N HIS A 47 -15.61 11.92 6.48
CA HIS A 47 -14.87 12.92 7.23
C HIS A 47 -13.36 12.67 7.15
N LEU A 48 -12.61 13.73 6.96
CA LEU A 48 -11.14 13.71 6.97
C LEU A 48 -10.63 14.90 7.78
N THR A 49 -9.78 14.62 8.75
CA THR A 49 -8.94 15.64 9.39
C THR A 49 -7.53 15.48 8.85
N ASP A 50 -6.96 16.53 8.28
CA ASP A 50 -5.58 16.54 7.80
C ASP A 50 -4.90 17.89 8.07
N ARG A 51 -3.73 18.13 7.46
CA ARG A 51 -2.96 19.36 7.67
C ARG A 51 -3.64 20.64 7.18
N GLU A 52 -4.65 20.53 6.33
CA GLU A 52 -5.44 21.67 5.83
C GLU A 52 -6.69 21.91 6.67
N GLY A 53 -6.98 21.04 7.65
CA GLY A 53 -8.12 21.15 8.55
C GLY A 53 -9.10 19.99 8.45
N GLU A 54 -10.35 20.27 8.81
CA GLU A 54 -11.43 19.28 8.79
C GLU A 54 -12.23 19.40 7.50
N HIS A 55 -12.54 18.24 6.92
CA HIS A 55 -13.25 18.13 5.66
C HIS A 55 -14.40 17.16 5.79
N HIS A 56 -15.54 17.53 5.23
CA HIS A 56 -16.72 16.69 5.15
C HIS A 56 -17.26 16.68 3.72
N VAL A 57 -17.56 15.50 3.19
CA VAL A 57 -18.12 15.32 1.84
C VAL A 57 -19.21 14.26 1.84
N ARG A 58 -20.21 14.43 0.98
CA ARG A 58 -21.16 13.38 0.63
C ARG A 58 -20.73 12.74 -0.68
N VAL A 59 -20.71 11.40 -0.71
CA VAL A 59 -20.31 10.61 -1.86
C VAL A 59 -21.35 9.51 -2.13
N GLU A 60 -21.34 8.97 -3.32
CA GLU A 60 -22.09 7.75 -3.61
C GLU A 60 -21.42 6.58 -2.86
N ALA A 61 -22.21 5.78 -2.14
CA ALA A 61 -21.71 4.60 -1.44
C ALA A 61 -22.66 3.41 -1.61
N GLY A 62 -22.09 2.23 -1.84
CA GLY A 62 -22.90 1.04 -2.06
C GLY A 62 -22.08 -0.18 -2.46
N PRO A 63 -22.79 -1.27 -2.80
CA PRO A 63 -22.18 -2.41 -3.49
C PRO A 63 -21.76 -2.01 -4.91
N ALA A 64 -20.83 -2.76 -5.49
CA ALA A 64 -20.20 -2.43 -6.76
C ALA A 64 -21.18 -2.22 -7.93
N GLU A 65 -22.26 -3.01 -7.97
CA GLU A 65 -23.28 -2.98 -9.00
C GLU A 65 -24.02 -1.63 -9.09
N HIS A 66 -24.06 -0.88 -7.98
CA HIS A 66 -24.74 0.41 -7.91
C HIS A 66 -23.83 1.61 -8.21
N LEU A 67 -22.52 1.40 -8.26
CA LEU A 67 -21.54 2.48 -8.43
C LEU A 67 -21.11 2.69 -9.89
N GLY A 68 -21.51 1.77 -10.78
CA GLY A 68 -21.14 1.79 -12.19
C GLY A 68 -19.64 1.55 -12.41
N GLN A 69 -19.18 1.81 -13.62
CA GLN A 69 -17.79 1.62 -14.02
C GLN A 69 -17.07 2.98 -14.06
N PRO A 70 -16.22 3.28 -13.06
CA PRO A 70 -15.46 4.53 -13.04
C PRO A 70 -14.33 4.49 -14.06
N GLY A 71 -13.90 5.68 -14.52
CA GLY A 71 -12.69 5.79 -15.34
C GLY A 71 -11.40 5.52 -14.57
N LEU A 72 -11.43 5.67 -13.24
CA LEU A 72 -10.31 5.40 -12.34
C LEU A 72 -10.81 4.71 -11.08
N LEU A 73 -10.25 3.55 -10.74
CA LEU A 73 -10.60 2.75 -9.57
C LEU A 73 -9.37 2.57 -8.67
N PHE A 74 -9.43 3.09 -7.46
CA PHE A 74 -8.44 2.82 -6.43
C PHE A 74 -8.82 1.56 -5.64
N LEU A 75 -7.85 0.65 -5.46
CA LEU A 75 -7.97 -0.52 -4.59
C LEU A 75 -7.21 -0.24 -3.30
N CYS A 76 -7.93 0.07 -2.22
CA CYS A 76 -7.38 0.50 -0.93
C CYS A 76 -7.64 -0.56 0.14
N ALA A 77 -6.81 -1.59 0.18
CA ALA A 77 -6.91 -2.67 1.16
C ALA A 77 -5.55 -2.97 1.78
N LYS A 78 -5.54 -3.73 2.86
CA LYS A 78 -4.36 -4.48 3.29
C LYS A 78 -4.07 -5.60 2.30
N ALA A 79 -2.81 -6.01 2.17
CA ALA A 79 -2.42 -7.01 1.17
C ALA A 79 -3.23 -8.32 1.26
N GLN A 80 -3.48 -8.82 2.47
CA GLN A 80 -4.27 -10.02 2.72
C GLN A 80 -5.76 -9.89 2.37
N ASP A 81 -6.29 -8.67 2.33
CA ASP A 81 -7.69 -8.37 2.03
C ASP A 81 -7.91 -7.98 0.57
N LEU A 82 -6.84 -7.93 -0.25
CA LEU A 82 -6.91 -7.41 -1.61
C LEU A 82 -7.75 -8.32 -2.53
N LEU A 83 -7.54 -9.63 -2.49
CA LEU A 83 -8.29 -10.56 -3.35
C LEU A 83 -9.81 -10.54 -3.07
N PRO A 84 -10.28 -10.63 -1.81
CA PRO A 84 -11.70 -10.45 -1.51
C PRO A 84 -12.24 -9.08 -1.97
N LEU A 85 -11.45 -8.01 -1.81
CA LEU A 85 -11.85 -6.68 -2.26
C LEU A 85 -11.99 -6.60 -3.78
N VAL A 86 -11.03 -7.14 -4.54
CA VAL A 86 -11.06 -7.16 -6.01
C VAL A 86 -12.25 -7.96 -6.52
N ARG A 87 -12.54 -9.12 -5.91
CA ARG A 87 -13.76 -9.89 -6.24
C ARG A 87 -15.03 -9.07 -6.05
N ALA A 88 -15.14 -8.35 -4.93
CA ALA A 88 -16.29 -7.48 -4.67
C ALA A 88 -16.34 -6.25 -5.60
N ALA A 89 -15.19 -5.72 -6.02
CA ALA A 89 -15.09 -4.58 -6.92
C ALA A 89 -15.19 -4.96 -8.42
N ARG A 90 -15.24 -6.25 -8.75
CA ARG A 90 -15.20 -6.73 -10.15
C ARG A 90 -16.23 -6.04 -11.08
N PRO A 91 -17.50 -5.80 -10.68
CA PRO A 91 -18.46 -5.07 -11.50
C PRO A 91 -18.05 -3.62 -11.85
N MET A 92 -17.18 -3.00 -11.05
CA MET A 92 -16.66 -1.65 -11.30
C MET A 92 -15.51 -1.63 -12.32
N ILE A 93 -14.90 -2.79 -12.65
CA ILE A 93 -13.78 -2.88 -13.60
C ILE A 93 -14.37 -3.08 -15.02
N GLY A 94 -14.58 -1.96 -15.69
CA GLY A 94 -15.05 -1.93 -17.08
C GLY A 94 -13.92 -1.88 -18.11
N PRO A 95 -14.27 -1.80 -19.40
CA PRO A 95 -13.28 -1.77 -20.49
C PRO A 95 -12.34 -0.56 -20.44
N ASP A 96 -12.75 0.54 -19.88
CA ASP A 96 -11.96 1.78 -19.81
C ASP A 96 -11.51 2.16 -18.39
N THR A 97 -11.78 1.28 -17.40
CA THR A 97 -11.42 1.53 -16.01
C THR A 97 -9.93 1.33 -15.79
N LEU A 98 -9.21 2.39 -15.41
CA LEU A 98 -7.84 2.28 -14.89
C LEU A 98 -7.88 1.83 -13.44
N VAL A 99 -7.01 0.88 -13.07
CA VAL A 99 -6.95 0.31 -11.72
C VAL A 99 -5.65 0.72 -11.04
N VAL A 100 -5.78 1.37 -9.90
CA VAL A 100 -4.64 1.87 -9.09
C VAL A 100 -4.64 1.16 -7.74
N PRO A 101 -3.86 0.09 -7.58
CA PRO A 101 -3.72 -0.58 -6.28
C PRO A 101 -2.87 0.25 -5.33
N VAL A 102 -3.43 0.63 -4.19
CA VAL A 102 -2.75 1.38 -3.12
C VAL A 102 -2.54 0.43 -1.95
N VAL A 103 -1.57 -0.46 -2.11
CA VAL A 103 -1.25 -1.54 -1.16
C VAL A 103 0.24 -1.52 -0.85
N ASN A 104 0.61 -1.83 0.40
CA ASN A 104 2.02 -1.90 0.80
C ASN A 104 2.67 -3.21 0.37
N GLY A 105 4.00 -3.20 0.26
CA GLY A 105 4.81 -4.38 -0.07
C GLY A 105 4.94 -4.62 -1.56
N ILE A 106 5.41 -5.82 -1.91
CA ILE A 106 5.54 -6.26 -3.31
C ILE A 106 4.14 -6.55 -3.86
N PRO A 107 3.75 -5.95 -5.01
CA PRO A 107 2.43 -6.16 -5.60
C PRO A 107 2.38 -7.45 -6.43
N TRP A 108 1.14 -7.97 -6.66
CA TRP A 108 0.92 -9.15 -7.50
C TRP A 108 1.40 -8.98 -8.94
N TRP A 109 1.38 -7.73 -9.48
CA TRP A 109 1.80 -7.40 -10.85
C TRP A 109 3.32 -7.23 -10.99
N TYR A 110 4.11 -7.53 -9.96
CA TYR A 110 5.54 -7.21 -9.93
C TYR A 110 6.32 -7.76 -11.14
N PHE A 111 6.00 -8.95 -11.61
CA PHE A 111 6.64 -9.57 -12.77
C PHE A 111 5.92 -9.33 -14.10
N GLU A 112 5.01 -8.37 -14.15
CA GLU A 112 4.26 -8.05 -15.36
C GLU A 112 4.81 -6.79 -16.06
N GLY A 113 4.86 -6.84 -17.40
CA GLY A 113 5.26 -5.69 -18.22
C GLY A 113 6.76 -5.35 -18.21
N GLU A 114 7.58 -6.07 -17.45
CA GLU A 114 9.02 -5.79 -17.33
C GLU A 114 9.88 -6.55 -18.35
N GLY A 115 9.36 -7.65 -18.88
CA GLY A 115 10.14 -8.57 -19.67
C GLY A 115 11.09 -9.46 -18.82
N GLY A 116 11.98 -10.19 -19.47
CA GLY A 116 12.95 -11.02 -18.78
C GLY A 116 12.42 -12.39 -18.34
N ARG A 117 13.24 -13.14 -17.61
CA ARG A 117 13.01 -14.56 -17.28
C ARG A 117 11.83 -14.83 -16.35
N HIS A 118 11.37 -13.82 -15.63
CA HIS A 118 10.28 -13.94 -14.66
C HIS A 118 8.96 -13.33 -15.16
N GLN A 119 8.93 -12.78 -16.38
CA GLN A 119 7.74 -12.21 -16.98
C GLN A 119 6.53 -13.14 -16.85
N GLY A 120 5.44 -12.64 -16.35
CA GLY A 120 4.18 -13.38 -16.20
C GLY A 120 4.13 -14.32 -14.98
N ARG A 121 5.18 -14.39 -14.16
CA ARG A 121 5.20 -15.20 -12.95
C ARG A 121 4.35 -14.56 -11.84
N ALA A 122 3.54 -15.36 -11.17
CA ALA A 122 2.84 -14.90 -9.96
C ALA A 122 3.83 -14.76 -8.79
N VAL A 123 3.69 -13.71 -7.99
CA VAL A 123 4.32 -13.60 -6.67
C VAL A 123 3.45 -14.37 -5.68
N ARG A 124 3.83 -15.61 -5.36
CA ARG A 124 2.99 -16.54 -4.60
C ARG A 124 2.64 -16.06 -3.20
N SER A 125 3.52 -15.31 -2.58
CA SER A 125 3.29 -14.74 -1.24
C SER A 125 2.13 -13.75 -1.20
N VAL A 126 1.75 -13.14 -2.33
CA VAL A 126 0.66 -12.15 -2.41
C VAL A 126 -0.49 -12.55 -3.32
N ASP A 127 -0.23 -13.42 -4.29
CA ASP A 127 -1.23 -13.96 -5.22
C ASP A 127 -0.93 -15.44 -5.50
N PRO A 128 -1.14 -16.34 -4.52
CA PRO A 128 -0.68 -17.73 -4.57
C PRO A 128 -1.23 -18.51 -5.78
N ASP A 129 -2.46 -18.23 -6.17
CA ASP A 129 -3.15 -18.93 -7.25
C ASP A 129 -3.21 -18.12 -8.55
N GLY A 130 -2.62 -16.90 -8.59
CA GLY A 130 -2.72 -15.99 -9.73
C GLY A 130 -4.11 -15.35 -9.91
N ALA A 131 -4.97 -15.43 -8.90
CA ALA A 131 -6.36 -14.98 -9.00
C ALA A 131 -6.51 -13.46 -9.16
N LEU A 132 -5.61 -12.66 -8.58
CA LEU A 132 -5.60 -11.20 -8.78
C LEU A 132 -5.25 -10.85 -10.21
N LYS A 133 -4.29 -11.55 -10.79
CA LYS A 133 -3.89 -11.40 -12.18
C LYS A 133 -5.01 -11.74 -13.15
N ASP A 134 -5.82 -12.76 -12.84
CA ASP A 134 -6.97 -13.16 -13.67
C ASP A 134 -8.14 -12.18 -13.57
N LEU A 135 -8.32 -11.56 -12.40
CA LEU A 135 -9.43 -10.65 -12.13
C LEU A 135 -9.19 -9.22 -12.62
N VAL A 136 -7.93 -8.76 -12.62
CA VAL A 136 -7.58 -7.39 -12.98
C VAL A 136 -6.78 -7.40 -14.28
N PRO A 137 -7.33 -6.86 -15.39
CA PRO A 137 -6.59 -6.75 -16.64
C PRO A 137 -5.31 -5.92 -16.45
N LEU A 138 -4.17 -6.51 -16.76
CA LEU A 138 -2.85 -5.91 -16.48
C LEU A 138 -2.58 -4.63 -17.29
N ASP A 139 -3.15 -4.53 -18.48
CA ASP A 139 -3.10 -3.33 -19.33
C ASP A 139 -3.86 -2.13 -18.73
N ARG A 140 -4.64 -2.37 -17.66
CA ARG A 140 -5.39 -1.34 -16.91
C ARG A 140 -4.70 -0.91 -15.63
N VAL A 141 -3.65 -1.60 -15.22
CA VAL A 141 -2.98 -1.34 -13.95
C VAL A 141 -2.01 -0.17 -14.10
N ILE A 142 -2.13 0.80 -13.20
CA ILE A 142 -1.11 1.81 -12.92
C ILE A 142 -0.53 1.48 -11.56
N GLY A 143 0.77 1.19 -11.48
CA GLY A 143 1.47 0.96 -10.23
C GLY A 143 1.47 2.21 -9.36
N ALA A 144 1.29 2.04 -8.04
CA ALA A 144 1.23 3.16 -7.11
C ALA A 144 2.03 2.88 -5.84
N ILE A 145 2.76 3.89 -5.39
CA ILE A 145 3.46 3.91 -4.11
C ILE A 145 2.91 5.09 -3.31
N ALA A 146 2.27 4.79 -2.17
CA ALA A 146 1.66 5.80 -1.31
C ALA A 146 2.57 6.16 -0.14
N TYR A 147 2.88 7.44 0.00
CA TYR A 147 3.50 8.02 1.19
C TYR A 147 2.43 8.84 1.92
N ILE A 148 1.40 8.13 2.38
CA ILE A 148 0.26 8.69 3.10
C ILE A 148 0.19 8.00 4.46
N THR A 149 0.38 8.76 5.52
CA THR A 149 0.19 8.28 6.89
C THR A 149 -1.22 8.69 7.31
N ALA A 150 -2.11 7.72 7.40
CA ALA A 150 -3.49 7.95 7.78
C ALA A 150 -3.99 6.86 8.74
N GLU A 151 -4.89 7.25 9.62
CA GLU A 151 -5.54 6.40 10.59
C GLU A 151 -7.06 6.44 10.41
N ARG A 152 -7.70 5.27 10.50
CA ARG A 152 -9.16 5.18 10.57
C ARG A 152 -9.60 5.41 12.00
N MET A 153 -10.28 6.51 12.25
CA MET A 153 -10.79 6.87 13.57
C MET A 153 -12.12 6.19 13.89
N ALA A 154 -12.99 6.06 12.86
CA ALA A 154 -14.29 5.42 12.92
C ALA A 154 -14.72 5.00 11.50
N PRO A 155 -15.83 4.27 11.30
CA PRO A 155 -16.43 4.10 9.99
C PRO A 155 -16.66 5.46 9.31
N GLY A 156 -16.17 5.64 8.07
CA GLY A 156 -16.29 6.89 7.33
C GLY A 156 -15.43 8.07 7.81
N VAL A 157 -14.61 7.88 8.87
CA VAL A 157 -13.78 8.94 9.46
C VAL A 157 -12.30 8.57 9.41
N ALA A 158 -11.49 9.41 8.79
CA ALA A 158 -10.03 9.25 8.73
C ALA A 158 -9.30 10.51 9.23
N ARG A 159 -8.07 10.29 9.70
CA ARG A 159 -7.12 11.35 10.03
C ARG A 159 -5.81 11.10 9.31
N SER A 160 -5.28 12.11 8.64
CA SER A 160 -3.97 12.06 7.96
C SER A 160 -2.99 13.03 8.62
N PHE A 161 -1.72 12.61 8.73
CA PHE A 161 -0.71 13.31 9.54
C PHE A 161 0.38 13.98 8.70
N ASN A 162 0.57 13.54 7.46
CA ASN A 162 1.62 14.03 6.58
C ASN A 162 1.04 14.55 5.25
N PRO A 163 1.83 15.27 4.43
CA PRO A 163 1.41 15.59 3.07
C PRO A 163 1.06 14.33 2.31
N LEU A 164 -0.06 14.36 1.59
CA LEU A 164 -0.51 13.23 0.78
C LEU A 164 0.38 13.13 -0.46
N LYS A 165 1.17 12.06 -0.56
CA LYS A 165 2.05 11.87 -1.71
C LYS A 165 1.84 10.48 -2.32
N LEU A 166 1.69 10.45 -3.66
CA LEU A 166 1.66 9.25 -4.48
C LEU A 166 2.78 9.32 -5.52
N ILE A 167 3.39 8.17 -5.78
CA ILE A 167 4.21 7.98 -6.98
C ILE A 167 3.48 6.96 -7.83
N LEU A 168 3.20 7.31 -9.08
CA LEU A 168 2.50 6.47 -10.03
C LEU A 168 3.43 6.11 -11.19
N GLY A 169 3.24 4.95 -11.80
CA GLY A 169 3.97 4.58 -13.00
C GLY A 169 3.32 3.43 -13.76
N GLU A 170 3.56 3.37 -15.05
CA GLU A 170 3.17 2.24 -15.85
C GLU A 170 3.97 1.00 -15.46
N ILE A 171 3.32 -0.16 -15.40
CA ILE A 171 3.98 -1.40 -15.00
C ILE A 171 4.95 -1.94 -16.06
N ASP A 172 4.82 -1.47 -17.31
CA ASP A 172 5.69 -1.80 -18.44
C ASP A 172 6.78 -0.74 -18.71
N HIS A 173 6.89 0.28 -17.84
CA HIS A 173 7.86 1.38 -17.93
C HIS A 173 7.70 2.28 -19.16
N ARG A 174 6.58 2.23 -19.87
CA ARG A 174 6.33 3.08 -21.04
C ARG A 174 5.62 4.36 -20.62
N PRO A 175 6.11 5.54 -21.05
CA PRO A 175 5.38 6.77 -20.83
C PRO A 175 4.00 6.71 -21.47
N SER A 176 2.97 7.18 -20.75
CA SER A 176 1.60 7.18 -21.27
C SER A 176 0.87 8.47 -20.93
N GLU A 177 -0.05 8.86 -21.80
CA GLU A 177 -0.92 10.01 -21.56
C GLU A 177 -1.87 9.76 -20.39
N ARG A 178 -2.35 8.51 -20.22
CA ARG A 178 -3.25 8.15 -19.12
C ARG A 178 -2.58 8.34 -17.74
N LEU A 179 -1.29 7.99 -17.61
CA LEU A 179 -0.51 8.23 -16.41
C LEU A 179 -0.37 9.73 -16.12
N ALA A 180 0.02 10.52 -17.13
CA ALA A 180 0.18 11.96 -16.98
C ALA A 180 -1.13 12.66 -16.59
N ARG A 181 -2.25 12.29 -17.22
CA ARG A 181 -3.60 12.81 -16.90
C ARG A 181 -4.04 12.42 -15.50
N THR A 182 -3.79 11.17 -15.07
CA THR A 182 -4.12 10.70 -13.72
C THR A 182 -3.32 11.47 -12.66
N ALA A 183 -2.01 11.64 -12.88
CA ALA A 183 -1.14 12.39 -11.97
C ALA A 183 -1.59 13.86 -11.87
N ALA A 184 -1.87 14.51 -12.99
CA ALA A 184 -2.34 15.90 -13.02
C ALA A 184 -3.69 16.07 -12.27
N MET A 185 -4.63 15.14 -12.46
CA MET A 185 -5.91 15.16 -11.77
C MET A 185 -5.72 15.04 -10.25
N LEU A 186 -4.88 14.13 -9.79
CA LEU A 186 -4.62 13.93 -8.36
C LEU A 186 -3.89 15.13 -7.73
N CYS A 187 -2.95 15.74 -8.45
CA CYS A 187 -2.31 16.99 -8.02
C CYS A 187 -3.36 18.11 -7.84
N ALA A 188 -4.31 18.24 -8.75
CA ALA A 188 -5.41 19.20 -8.62
C ALA A 188 -6.33 18.93 -7.43
N CYS A 189 -6.36 17.69 -6.92
CA CYS A 189 -7.07 17.31 -5.70
C CYS A 189 -6.25 17.55 -4.40
N GLY A 190 -5.08 18.18 -4.48
CA GLY A 190 -4.18 18.38 -3.33
C GLY A 190 -3.42 17.12 -2.91
N ILE A 191 -3.32 16.13 -3.79
CA ILE A 191 -2.54 14.91 -3.58
C ILE A 191 -1.26 15.04 -4.43
N GLN A 192 -0.12 15.30 -3.78
CA GLN A 192 1.17 15.41 -4.48
C GLN A 192 1.44 14.12 -5.25
N THR A 193 1.34 14.16 -6.57
CA THR A 193 1.48 12.96 -7.40
C THR A 193 2.61 13.13 -8.40
N GLN A 194 3.55 12.22 -8.36
CA GLN A 194 4.70 12.16 -9.25
C GLN A 194 4.54 10.97 -10.21
N ALA A 195 4.69 11.21 -11.51
CA ALA A 195 4.83 10.14 -12.49
C ALA A 195 6.28 9.63 -12.47
N SER A 196 6.45 8.32 -12.40
CA SER A 196 7.74 7.64 -12.44
C SER A 196 7.87 6.83 -13.73
N GLU A 197 8.98 6.98 -14.42
CA GLU A 197 9.31 6.17 -15.59
C GLU A 197 9.62 4.72 -15.22
N ARG A 198 10.09 4.50 -13.98
CA ARG A 198 10.48 3.18 -13.44
C ARG A 198 9.82 2.95 -12.09
N VAL A 199 8.55 2.59 -12.11
CA VAL A 199 7.73 2.47 -10.89
C VAL A 199 8.31 1.50 -9.85
N ARG A 200 9.11 0.52 -10.26
CA ARG A 200 9.75 -0.45 -9.36
C ARG A 200 10.88 0.17 -8.52
N ASP A 201 11.54 1.24 -8.99
CA ASP A 201 12.59 1.90 -8.22
C ASP A 201 12.03 2.54 -6.92
N PRO A 202 11.03 3.42 -6.96
CA PRO A 202 10.40 3.93 -5.73
C PRO A 202 9.63 2.84 -4.95
N LEU A 203 9.11 1.79 -5.62
CA LEU A 203 8.53 0.64 -4.95
C LEU A 203 9.56 -0.03 -4.03
N TRP A 204 10.73 -0.37 -4.56
CA TRP A 204 11.80 -0.98 -3.78
C TRP A 204 12.29 -0.07 -2.65
N THR A 205 12.46 1.22 -2.91
CA THR A 205 12.85 2.19 -1.86
C THR A 205 11.90 2.12 -0.67
N LYS A 206 10.59 2.08 -0.91
CA LYS A 206 9.59 1.99 0.16
C LYS A 206 9.56 0.60 0.81
N VAL A 207 9.62 -0.47 0.01
CA VAL A 207 9.61 -1.85 0.52
C VAL A 207 10.79 -2.11 1.44
N ILE A 208 11.99 -1.68 1.06
CA ILE A 208 13.21 -1.82 1.84
C ILE A 208 13.08 -1.11 3.20
N ALA A 209 12.58 0.13 3.22
CA ALA A 209 12.36 0.87 4.45
C ALA A 209 11.34 0.15 5.37
N ASN A 210 10.23 -0.33 4.82
CA ASN A 210 9.23 -1.07 5.58
C ASN A 210 9.76 -2.40 6.09
N LEU A 211 10.45 -3.17 5.25
CA LEU A 211 10.99 -4.48 5.61
C LEU A 211 12.01 -4.39 6.75
N SER A 212 12.88 -3.37 6.74
CA SER A 212 13.92 -3.23 7.77
C SER A 212 13.39 -2.76 9.13
N SER A 213 12.19 -2.18 9.19
CA SER A 213 11.63 -1.62 10.42
C SER A 213 10.37 -2.30 10.90
N ASN A 214 9.41 -2.61 10.00
CA ASN A 214 8.07 -3.02 10.41
C ASN A 214 8.04 -4.34 11.21
N PRO A 215 8.60 -5.46 10.73
CA PRO A 215 8.58 -6.70 11.49
C PRO A 215 9.43 -6.60 12.77
N LEU A 216 10.54 -5.87 12.72
CA LEU A 216 11.38 -5.63 13.89
C LEU A 216 10.65 -4.83 14.97
N SER A 217 9.84 -3.84 14.59
CA SER A 217 9.01 -3.07 15.53
C SER A 217 7.97 -3.95 16.24
N VAL A 218 7.38 -4.91 15.54
CA VAL A 218 6.44 -5.87 16.16
C VAL A 218 7.14 -6.75 17.19
N VAL A 219 8.33 -7.26 16.86
CA VAL A 219 9.10 -8.14 17.76
C VAL A 219 9.54 -7.40 19.01
N SER A 220 10.09 -6.18 18.84
CA SER A 220 10.69 -5.40 19.93
C SER A 220 9.72 -4.47 20.68
N GLY A 221 8.59 -4.09 20.07
CA GLY A 221 7.71 -3.02 20.54
C GLY A 221 8.27 -1.60 20.31
N ALA A 222 9.40 -1.48 19.61
CA ALA A 222 10.15 -0.24 19.44
C ALA A 222 9.54 0.71 18.40
N THR A 223 9.71 2.00 18.62
CA THR A 223 9.41 3.07 17.63
C THR A 223 10.50 3.14 16.56
N LEU A 224 10.27 3.91 15.50
CA LEU A 224 11.31 4.15 14.48
C LEU A 224 12.56 4.79 15.07
N GLN A 225 12.39 5.73 15.97
CA GLN A 225 13.52 6.35 16.68
C GLN A 225 14.34 5.32 17.46
N ASP A 226 13.68 4.39 18.15
CA ASP A 226 14.37 3.35 18.93
C ASP A 226 15.08 2.35 18.01
N ILE A 227 14.41 1.89 16.94
CA ILE A 227 14.99 0.93 15.97
C ILE A 227 16.28 1.47 15.37
N TYR A 228 16.31 2.73 15.00
CA TYR A 228 17.46 3.30 14.31
C TYR A 228 18.43 4.02 15.24
N GLY A 229 18.02 4.37 16.46
CA GLY A 229 18.84 5.04 17.47
C GLY A 229 19.55 4.09 18.44
N ASP A 230 18.92 2.95 18.79
CA ASP A 230 19.56 1.94 19.64
C ASP A 230 20.65 1.17 18.86
N PRO A 231 21.88 1.04 19.38
CA PRO A 231 22.97 0.38 18.66
C PRO A 231 22.67 -1.06 18.25
N SER A 232 22.00 -1.84 19.10
CA SER A 232 21.70 -3.25 18.84
C SER A 232 20.57 -3.41 17.81
N LEU A 233 19.47 -2.66 17.96
CA LEU A 233 18.36 -2.69 17.02
C LEU A 233 18.77 -2.14 15.64
N SER A 234 19.55 -1.07 15.63
CA SER A 234 20.05 -0.47 14.39
C SER A 234 20.99 -1.42 13.62
N GLN A 235 21.76 -2.24 14.32
CA GLN A 235 22.58 -3.28 13.69
C GLN A 235 21.71 -4.34 12.99
N ILE A 236 20.64 -4.79 13.63
CA ILE A 236 19.67 -5.73 13.05
C ILE A 236 19.00 -5.09 11.82
N ALA A 237 18.50 -3.85 11.95
CA ALA A 237 17.86 -3.13 10.86
C ALA A 237 18.81 -2.94 9.66
N ARG A 238 20.10 -2.64 9.89
CA ARG A 238 21.13 -2.54 8.84
C ARG A 238 21.35 -3.84 8.09
N GLN A 239 21.38 -4.96 8.79
CA GLN A 239 21.56 -6.27 8.16
C GLN A 239 20.33 -6.63 7.31
N MET A 240 19.11 -6.43 7.82
CA MET A 240 17.87 -6.62 7.05
C MET A 240 17.83 -5.71 5.82
N LEU A 241 18.24 -4.45 5.98
CA LEU A 241 18.38 -3.49 4.89
C LEU A 241 19.35 -4.01 3.81
N SER A 242 20.49 -4.56 4.21
CA SER A 242 21.51 -5.10 3.30
C SER A 242 20.99 -6.30 2.51
N GLU A 243 20.28 -7.23 3.17
CA GLU A 243 19.64 -8.37 2.51
C GLU A 243 18.63 -7.90 1.44
N ALA A 244 17.81 -6.91 1.78
CA ALA A 244 16.80 -6.36 0.86
C ALA A 244 17.42 -5.57 -0.30
N LEU A 245 18.48 -4.80 -0.06
CA LEU A 245 19.21 -4.06 -1.10
C LEU A 245 19.87 -5.00 -2.12
N LEU A 246 20.48 -6.10 -1.67
CA LEU A 246 21.03 -7.11 -2.57
C LEU A 246 19.94 -7.72 -3.45
N THR A 247 18.77 -8.00 -2.87
CA THR A 247 17.62 -8.51 -3.62
C THR A 247 17.13 -7.49 -4.65
N ALA A 248 16.94 -6.24 -4.26
CA ALA A 248 16.52 -5.16 -5.15
C ALA A 248 17.51 -4.97 -6.32
N ALA A 249 18.80 -4.98 -6.02
CA ALA A 249 19.86 -4.86 -7.03
C ALA A 249 19.85 -6.02 -8.04
N ALA A 250 19.54 -7.26 -7.59
CA ALA A 250 19.43 -8.42 -8.49
C ALA A 250 18.25 -8.28 -9.48
N TYR A 251 17.26 -7.45 -9.18
CA TYR A 251 16.16 -7.06 -10.09
C TYR A 251 16.42 -5.74 -10.82
N GLY A 252 17.62 -5.17 -10.75
CA GLY A 252 17.98 -3.94 -11.44
C GLY A 252 17.29 -2.69 -10.92
N ALA A 253 16.80 -2.71 -9.67
CA ALA A 253 16.22 -1.54 -9.04
C ALA A 253 17.32 -0.50 -8.74
N ARG A 254 17.01 0.77 -9.01
CA ARG A 254 17.89 1.91 -8.77
C ARG A 254 17.46 2.60 -7.49
N ILE A 255 18.18 2.32 -6.41
CA ILE A 255 17.92 2.93 -5.11
C ILE A 255 18.81 4.17 -4.99
N GLU A 256 18.21 5.36 -5.09
CA GLU A 256 18.93 6.63 -5.07
C GLU A 256 19.42 7.02 -3.66
N LEU A 257 18.77 6.51 -2.61
CA LEU A 257 19.13 6.77 -1.23
C LEU A 257 20.17 5.73 -0.75
N ASP A 258 21.30 6.19 -0.26
CA ASP A 258 22.26 5.31 0.38
C ASP A 258 21.74 4.76 1.72
N PRO A 259 22.25 3.60 2.18
CA PRO A 259 21.76 2.97 3.41
C PRO A 259 21.87 3.85 4.67
N ALA A 260 22.92 4.68 4.78
CA ALA A 260 23.11 5.55 5.94
C ALA A 260 22.03 6.65 5.96
N SER A 261 21.72 7.22 4.80
CA SER A 261 20.65 8.21 4.65
C SER A 261 19.27 7.62 4.98
N LEU A 262 18.97 6.38 4.55
CA LEU A 262 17.73 5.69 4.91
C LEU A 262 17.57 5.51 6.42
N LEU A 263 18.64 5.12 7.10
CA LEU A 263 18.66 4.94 8.56
C LEU A 263 18.52 6.27 9.29
N ALA A 264 19.24 7.31 8.84
CA ALA A 264 19.16 8.65 9.42
C ALA A 264 17.76 9.26 9.25
N MET A 265 17.13 9.08 8.09
CA MET A 265 15.75 9.51 7.89
C MET A 265 14.79 8.81 8.84
N GLY A 266 14.93 7.50 9.03
CA GLY A 266 14.12 6.74 9.97
C GLY A 266 14.31 7.21 11.42
N ALA A 267 15.53 7.43 11.87
CA ALA A 267 15.82 7.98 13.19
C ALA A 267 15.24 9.39 13.38
N GLY A 268 15.28 10.22 12.32
CA GLY A 268 14.72 11.57 12.32
C GLY A 268 13.19 11.65 12.35
N MET A 269 12.49 10.53 12.14
CA MET A 269 11.03 10.50 12.24
C MET A 269 10.49 10.65 13.67
N GLY A 270 11.36 10.51 14.69
CA GLY A 270 10.96 10.60 16.08
C GLY A 270 10.29 9.33 16.62
N PRO A 271 9.59 9.40 17.77
CA PRO A 271 9.00 8.24 18.44
C PRO A 271 7.71 7.78 17.75
N VAL A 272 7.77 7.56 16.44
CA VAL A 272 6.63 7.13 15.62
C VAL A 272 6.60 5.60 15.54
N LYS A 273 5.44 5.01 15.80
CA LYS A 273 5.19 3.58 15.61
C LYS A 273 5.00 3.29 14.13
N THR A 274 5.57 2.18 13.66
CA THR A 274 5.30 1.69 12.30
C THR A 274 3.82 1.32 12.14
N SER A 275 3.33 1.32 10.90
CA SER A 275 1.94 0.89 10.62
C SER A 275 1.69 -0.57 11.06
N MET A 276 2.70 -1.43 10.94
CA MET A 276 2.59 -2.84 11.33
C MET A 276 2.52 -3.01 12.85
N LEU A 277 3.26 -2.21 13.63
CA LEU A 277 3.16 -2.20 15.09
C LEU A 277 1.80 -1.68 15.54
N GLN A 278 1.28 -0.63 14.89
CA GLN A 278 -0.07 -0.12 15.18
C GLN A 278 -1.16 -1.17 14.88
N ASP A 279 -1.03 -1.92 13.78
CA ASP A 279 -1.94 -3.02 13.47
C ASP A 279 -1.85 -4.13 14.53
N PHE A 280 -0.64 -4.50 14.95
CA PHE A 280 -0.41 -5.49 16.00
C PHE A 280 -1.09 -5.10 17.33
N GLU A 281 -0.90 -3.85 17.76
CA GLU A 281 -1.51 -3.33 19.00
C GLU A 281 -3.04 -3.27 18.95
N LYS A 282 -3.61 -3.15 17.75
CA LYS A 282 -5.05 -3.19 17.50
C LYS A 282 -5.61 -4.61 17.31
N GLY A 283 -4.76 -5.65 17.40
CA GLY A 283 -5.16 -7.03 17.14
C GLY A 283 -5.54 -7.29 15.68
N LEU A 284 -4.97 -6.55 14.74
CA LEU A 284 -5.24 -6.71 13.32
C LEU A 284 -4.19 -7.61 12.65
N PRO A 285 -4.55 -8.35 11.57
CA PRO A 285 -3.61 -9.12 10.78
C PRO A 285 -2.51 -8.25 10.18
N LEU A 286 -1.27 -8.76 10.17
CA LEU A 286 -0.10 -8.05 9.68
C LEU A 286 0.18 -8.31 8.20
N GLU A 287 0.69 -7.30 7.48
CA GLU A 287 1.06 -7.39 6.06
C GLU A 287 2.42 -8.08 5.83
N LEU A 288 2.74 -9.14 6.58
CA LEU A 288 4.02 -9.84 6.48
C LEU A 288 4.22 -10.53 5.14
N SER A 289 3.14 -11.01 4.52
CA SER A 289 3.21 -11.68 3.21
C SER A 289 3.75 -10.75 2.11
N ALA A 290 3.26 -9.52 2.04
CA ALA A 290 3.65 -8.58 0.99
C ALA A 290 4.96 -7.83 1.31
N ILE A 291 5.23 -7.55 2.60
CA ILE A 291 6.40 -6.76 3.01
C ILE A 291 7.64 -7.63 3.22
N CYS A 292 7.49 -8.85 3.75
CA CYS A 292 8.62 -9.73 4.09
C CYS A 292 8.68 -10.96 3.19
N GLU A 293 7.63 -11.79 3.17
CA GLU A 293 7.66 -13.09 2.50
C GLU A 293 7.80 -12.96 0.99
N ALA A 294 7.15 -11.97 0.39
CA ALA A 294 7.31 -11.69 -1.04
C ALA A 294 8.75 -11.29 -1.40
N VAL A 295 9.41 -10.48 -0.57
CA VAL A 295 10.82 -10.11 -0.80
C VAL A 295 11.74 -11.31 -0.63
N ILE A 296 11.48 -12.17 0.36
CA ILE A 296 12.22 -13.44 0.56
C ILE A 296 12.01 -14.37 -0.64
N GLU A 297 10.78 -14.50 -1.15
CA GLU A 297 10.48 -15.25 -2.37
C GLU A 297 11.26 -14.71 -3.57
N LEU A 298 11.31 -13.40 -3.75
CA LEU A 298 12.08 -12.76 -4.81
C LEU A 298 13.58 -13.02 -4.67
N ALA A 299 14.13 -12.99 -3.45
CA ALA A 299 15.53 -13.31 -3.19
C ALA A 299 15.85 -14.74 -3.58
N GLU A 300 15.04 -15.72 -3.16
CA GLU A 300 15.20 -17.13 -3.49
C GLU A 300 15.18 -17.39 -5.00
N LEU A 301 14.32 -16.68 -5.75
CA LEU A 301 14.29 -16.75 -7.22
C LEU A 301 15.59 -16.29 -7.90
N GLN A 302 16.39 -15.49 -7.20
CA GLN A 302 17.71 -15.03 -7.63
C GLN A 302 18.86 -15.84 -7.01
N GLY A 303 18.54 -16.90 -6.23
CA GLY A 303 19.57 -17.69 -5.51
C GLY A 303 20.18 -16.93 -4.33
N LEU A 304 19.54 -15.88 -3.85
CA LEU A 304 19.96 -15.11 -2.68
C LEU A 304 19.25 -15.63 -1.42
N SER A 305 19.89 -15.45 -0.27
CA SER A 305 19.30 -15.80 1.03
C SER A 305 19.11 -14.55 1.90
N MET A 306 18.04 -14.57 2.69
CA MET A 306 17.68 -13.48 3.63
C MET A 306 17.45 -14.07 5.04
N PRO A 307 18.48 -14.66 5.68
CA PRO A 307 18.31 -15.43 6.91
C PRO A 307 17.82 -14.58 8.07
N LEU A 308 18.34 -13.35 8.23
CA LEU A 308 17.91 -12.49 9.33
C LEU A 308 16.48 -11.98 9.12
N THR A 309 16.17 -11.50 7.92
CA THR A 309 14.82 -11.05 7.58
C THR A 309 13.79 -12.18 7.79
N ARG A 310 14.12 -13.39 7.36
CA ARG A 310 13.27 -14.58 7.56
C ARG A 310 13.02 -14.85 9.05
N ASN A 311 14.06 -14.84 9.87
CA ASN A 311 13.94 -15.11 11.30
C ASN A 311 13.08 -14.03 12.00
N ILE A 312 13.29 -12.76 11.70
CA ILE A 312 12.49 -11.66 12.26
C ILE A 312 11.03 -11.75 11.79
N ALA A 313 10.78 -12.08 10.52
CA ALA A 313 9.42 -12.26 10.00
C ALA A 313 8.69 -13.43 10.68
N ILE A 314 9.37 -14.56 10.93
CA ILE A 314 8.83 -15.71 11.67
C ILE A 314 8.45 -15.30 13.11
N LEU A 315 9.33 -14.59 13.80
CA LEU A 315 9.07 -14.13 15.17
C LEU A 315 7.89 -13.15 15.22
N ALA A 316 7.82 -12.21 14.26
CA ALA A 316 6.71 -11.26 14.17
C ALA A 316 5.38 -11.98 13.90
N ARG A 317 5.37 -12.97 12.99
CA ARG A 317 4.20 -13.80 12.70
C ARG A 317 3.76 -14.59 13.92
N PHE A 318 4.68 -15.31 14.57
CA PHE A 318 4.36 -16.07 15.78
C PHE A 318 3.75 -15.20 16.87
N LYS A 319 4.32 -14.00 17.10
CA LYS A 319 3.83 -13.04 18.09
C LYS A 319 2.41 -12.56 17.75
N SER A 320 2.17 -12.24 16.48
CA SER A 320 0.85 -11.83 15.98
C SER A 320 -0.19 -12.94 16.13
N ASP A 321 0.13 -14.16 15.68
CA ASP A 321 -0.79 -15.30 15.74
C ASP A 321 -1.12 -15.69 17.19
N SER A 322 -0.12 -15.61 18.08
CA SER A 322 -0.33 -15.86 19.52
C SER A 322 -1.24 -14.83 20.17
N ALA A 323 -1.08 -13.54 19.80
CA ALA A 323 -1.96 -12.48 20.31
C ALA A 323 -3.40 -12.65 19.79
N LEU A 324 -3.57 -13.01 18.52
CA LEU A 324 -4.90 -13.26 17.93
C LEU A 324 -5.59 -14.46 18.55
N ARG A 325 -4.87 -15.58 18.81
CA ARG A 325 -5.41 -16.73 19.53
C ARG A 325 -5.83 -16.37 20.94
N ALA A 326 -4.99 -15.68 21.69
CA ALA A 326 -5.32 -15.23 23.05
C ALA A 326 -6.57 -14.34 23.09
N ALA A 327 -6.73 -13.45 22.11
CA ALA A 327 -7.93 -12.61 21.99
C ALA A 327 -9.20 -13.41 21.63
N ALA A 328 -9.05 -14.53 20.90
CA ALA A 328 -10.15 -15.44 20.55
C ALA A 328 -10.47 -16.47 21.65
N GLY A 329 -9.72 -16.49 22.77
CA GLY A 329 -9.91 -17.47 23.85
C GLY A 329 -9.44 -18.89 23.50
N LEU A 330 -8.51 -19.04 22.55
CA LEU A 330 -7.95 -20.30 22.04
C LEU A 330 -6.55 -20.54 22.59
#